data_f0271354baefe2ce4465dcb1b0fea84f
#
_entry.id   f0271354baefe2ce4465dcb1b0fea84f
#
_cell.length_a   1.000
_cell.length_b   1.000
_cell.length_c   1.000
_cell.angle_alpha   90.00
_cell.angle_beta   90.00
_cell.angle_gamma   90.00
#
_symmetry.space_group_name_H-M   'P 1'
#
loop_
_entity.id
_entity.type
_entity.pdbx_description
1 polymer ?
#
loop_
_entity_poly.entity_id
_entity_poly.type
_entity_poly.pdbx_seq_one_letter_code
_entity_poly.pdbx_strand_id
1 'polypeptide(L)'
;ESVAIDSISEVAEVCLGAEKATAKDPRQAYGEMQTTMAEVIRTFRDLDKHVLMTAKLEKSQDEMGRILYAPSMPGNKTGQALPYYFDIVAALRVEKDDEGLTQRALMLESDGIWQAKDRSGKLDVWEAPDLAAIISKIGS
;
A
#
# COMPACT_ATOMS: atom_id res chain seq x y z
N GLU A 1 -0.33 -21.18 0.91
CA GLU A 1 -0.92 -20.55 -0.29
C GLU A 1 -0.89 -19.03 -0.19
N SER A 2 -0.81 -18.33 -1.33
CA SER A 2 -0.73 -16.88 -1.39
C SER A 2 -1.65 -16.32 -2.47
N VAL A 3 -2.11 -15.08 -2.25
CA VAL A 3 -2.89 -14.29 -3.23
C VAL A 3 -2.19 -12.96 -3.43
N ALA A 4 -2.07 -12.53 -4.68
CA ALA A 4 -1.52 -11.22 -5.01
C ALA A 4 -2.52 -10.42 -5.86
N ILE A 5 -2.66 -9.14 -5.53
CA ILE A 5 -3.46 -8.17 -6.28
C ILE A 5 -2.52 -7.04 -6.75
N ASP A 6 -2.36 -6.91 -8.05
CA ASP A 6 -1.54 -5.88 -8.68
C ASP A 6 -2.39 -5.08 -9.68
N SER A 7 -2.80 -3.93 -9.31
CA SER A 7 -2.62 -3.16 -8.06
C SER A 7 -3.96 -2.78 -7.45
N ILE A 8 -3.99 -2.62 -6.13
CA ILE A 8 -5.20 -2.17 -5.43
C ILE A 8 -5.59 -0.75 -5.86
N SER A 9 -4.62 0.09 -6.25
CA SER A 9 -4.88 1.43 -6.79
C SER A 9 -5.71 1.38 -8.07
N GLU A 10 -5.42 0.45 -8.98
CA GLU A 10 -6.19 0.26 -10.21
C GLU A 10 -7.59 -0.28 -9.94
N VAL A 11 -7.72 -1.23 -9.02
CA VAL A 11 -9.04 -1.74 -8.61
C VAL A 11 -9.92 -0.59 -8.09
N ALA A 12 -9.34 0.29 -7.28
CA ALA A 12 -10.07 1.46 -6.75
C ALA A 12 -10.44 2.48 -7.84
N GLU A 13 -9.58 2.71 -8.83
CA GLU A 13 -9.88 3.59 -9.96
C GLU A 13 -11.04 3.05 -10.81
N VAL A 14 -11.04 1.76 -11.10
CA VAL A 14 -12.14 1.10 -11.83
C VAL A 14 -13.45 1.16 -11.05
N CYS A 15 -13.39 0.90 -9.75
CA CYS A 15 -14.55 1.03 -8.86
C CYS A 15 -15.10 2.46 -8.87
N LEU A 16 -14.25 3.47 -8.73
CA LEU A 16 -14.65 4.88 -8.77
C LEU A 16 -15.29 5.26 -10.12
N GLY A 17 -14.72 4.78 -11.21
CA GLY A 17 -15.27 5.00 -12.55
C GLY A 17 -16.68 4.43 -12.71
N ALA A 18 -16.93 3.23 -12.20
CA ALA A 18 -18.25 2.61 -12.20
C ALA A 18 -19.26 3.40 -11.35
N GLU A 19 -18.85 3.84 -10.14
CA GLU A 19 -19.70 4.63 -9.26
C GLU A 19 -20.04 6.01 -9.87
N LYS A 20 -19.08 6.67 -10.49
CA LYS A 20 -19.30 7.95 -11.19
C LYS A 20 -20.30 7.85 -12.34
N ALA A 21 -20.39 6.70 -13.01
CA ALA A 21 -21.32 6.48 -14.10
C ALA A 21 -22.81 6.52 -13.66
N THR A 22 -23.11 6.21 -12.41
CA THR A 22 -24.45 6.11 -11.84
C THR A 22 -24.76 7.15 -10.77
N ALA A 23 -23.76 7.78 -10.16
CA ALA A 23 -23.93 8.77 -9.11
C ALA A 23 -24.44 10.10 -9.64
N LYS A 24 -25.34 10.72 -8.90
CA LYS A 24 -25.84 12.08 -9.17
C LYS A 24 -24.86 13.17 -8.70
N ASP A 25 -24.03 12.86 -7.71
CA ASP A 25 -23.05 13.75 -7.09
C ASP A 25 -21.69 13.05 -7.05
N PRO A 26 -20.59 13.68 -7.47
CA PRO A 26 -19.24 13.13 -7.37
C PRO A 26 -18.85 12.68 -5.96
N ARG A 27 -19.33 13.38 -4.93
CA ARG A 27 -19.09 13.02 -3.52
C ARG A 27 -19.67 11.67 -3.16
N GLN A 28 -20.86 11.36 -3.69
CA GLN A 28 -21.50 10.07 -3.51
C GLN A 28 -20.65 8.94 -4.13
N ALA A 29 -20.14 9.14 -5.33
CA ALA A 29 -19.27 8.16 -6.01
C ALA A 29 -18.02 7.83 -5.18
N TYR A 30 -17.35 8.83 -4.62
CA TYR A 30 -16.20 8.62 -3.73
C TYR A 30 -16.59 7.87 -2.45
N GLY A 31 -17.73 8.18 -1.84
CA GLY A 31 -18.23 7.49 -0.66
C GLY A 31 -18.53 6.03 -0.91
N GLU A 32 -19.20 5.71 -1.99
CA GLU A 32 -19.51 4.32 -2.41
C GLU A 32 -18.22 3.54 -2.72
N MET A 33 -17.30 4.14 -3.47
CA MET A 33 -16.00 3.54 -3.74
C MET A 33 -15.24 3.23 -2.44
N GLN A 34 -15.21 4.15 -1.48
CA GLN A 34 -14.55 3.92 -0.19
C GLN A 34 -15.14 2.73 0.56
N THR A 35 -16.47 2.63 0.60
CA THR A 35 -17.18 1.52 1.24
C THR A 35 -16.85 0.20 0.56
N THR A 36 -16.97 0.14 -0.76
CA THR A 36 -16.68 -1.06 -1.55
C THR A 36 -15.22 -1.50 -1.41
N MET A 37 -14.28 -0.57 -1.48
CA MET A 37 -12.86 -0.88 -1.34
C MET A 37 -12.51 -1.40 0.06
N ALA A 38 -13.10 -0.82 1.10
CA ALA A 38 -12.92 -1.32 2.46
C ALA A 38 -13.38 -2.78 2.61
N GLU A 39 -14.53 -3.12 2.02
CA GLU A 39 -15.05 -4.49 2.02
C GLU A 39 -14.15 -5.45 1.22
N VAL A 40 -13.72 -5.06 0.03
CA VAL A 40 -12.80 -5.84 -0.82
C VAL A 40 -11.50 -6.13 -0.08
N ILE A 41 -10.87 -5.10 0.48
CA ILE A 41 -9.60 -5.23 1.20
C ILE A 41 -9.74 -6.17 2.40
N ARG A 42 -10.78 -5.98 3.21
CA ARG A 42 -11.04 -6.85 4.38
C ARG A 42 -11.30 -8.29 3.96
N THR A 43 -12.08 -8.51 2.90
CA THR A 43 -12.39 -9.85 2.41
C THR A 43 -11.11 -10.61 2.03
N PHE A 44 -10.20 -9.98 1.30
CA PHE A 44 -8.93 -10.60 0.94
C PHE A 44 -7.98 -10.73 2.14
N ARG A 45 -7.88 -9.69 2.97
CA ARG A 45 -7.03 -9.70 4.18
C ARG A 45 -7.38 -10.85 5.13
N ASP A 46 -8.68 -11.13 5.27
CA ASP A 46 -9.18 -12.11 6.24
C ASP A 46 -9.16 -13.56 5.70
N LEU A 47 -8.62 -13.78 4.49
CA LEU A 47 -8.36 -15.12 3.99
C LEU A 47 -7.27 -15.81 4.83
N ASP A 48 -7.41 -17.13 5.03
CA ASP A 48 -6.34 -17.96 5.61
C ASP A 48 -5.21 -18.21 4.59
N LYS A 49 -4.60 -17.13 4.15
CA LYS A 49 -3.55 -17.08 3.12
C LYS A 49 -2.64 -15.87 3.34
N HIS A 50 -1.44 -15.93 2.77
CA HIS A 50 -0.64 -14.72 2.62
C HIS A 50 -1.23 -13.85 1.50
N VAL A 51 -1.56 -12.61 1.80
CA VAL A 51 -2.15 -11.67 0.84
C VAL A 51 -1.18 -10.54 0.58
N LEU A 52 -0.81 -10.37 -0.68
CA LEU A 52 0.01 -9.25 -1.16
C LEU A 52 -0.86 -8.32 -1.99
N MET A 53 -0.81 -7.04 -1.69
CA MET A 53 -1.40 -6.00 -2.54
C MET A 53 -0.32 -4.99 -2.91
N THR A 54 -0.16 -4.71 -4.19
CA THR A 54 0.67 -3.59 -4.64
C THR A 54 -0.18 -2.33 -4.78
N ALA A 55 0.44 -1.17 -4.63
CA ALA A 55 -0.19 0.13 -4.85
C ALA A 55 0.76 1.06 -5.57
N LYS A 56 0.20 1.98 -6.35
CA LYS A 56 0.97 3.08 -6.95
C LYS A 56 1.55 3.96 -5.83
N LEU A 57 2.71 4.51 -6.05
CA LEU A 57 3.34 5.47 -5.14
C LEU A 57 2.78 6.87 -5.40
N GLU A 58 2.40 7.55 -4.35
CA GLU A 58 2.02 8.97 -4.37
C GLU A 58 3.03 9.80 -3.60
N LYS A 59 3.43 10.91 -4.20
CA LYS A 59 4.17 11.98 -3.56
C LYS A 59 3.20 13.10 -3.22
N SER A 60 3.08 13.44 -1.96
CA SER A 60 2.26 14.54 -1.47
C SER A 60 3.10 15.52 -0.65
N GLN A 61 2.52 16.67 -0.34
CA GLN A 61 3.12 17.67 0.52
C GLN A 61 2.11 18.05 1.59
N ASP A 62 2.52 18.07 2.86
CA ASP A 62 1.66 18.51 3.95
C ASP A 62 1.59 20.04 4.03
N GLU A 63 0.76 20.55 4.93
CA GLU A 63 0.55 21.99 5.13
C GLU A 63 1.84 22.73 5.55
N MET A 64 2.81 22.02 6.12
CA MET A 64 4.11 22.54 6.53
C MET A 64 5.18 22.44 5.44
N GLY A 65 4.81 21.94 4.25
CA GLY A 65 5.70 21.79 3.12
C GLY A 65 6.54 20.50 3.15
N ARG A 66 6.29 19.56 4.08
CA ARG A 66 7.02 18.30 4.15
C ARG A 66 6.55 17.34 3.07
N ILE A 67 7.49 16.70 2.40
CA ILE A 67 7.20 15.69 1.37
C ILE A 67 6.91 14.37 2.04
N LEU A 68 5.84 13.69 1.58
CA LEU A 68 5.42 12.37 2.03
C LEU A 68 5.24 11.46 0.82
N TYR A 69 5.75 10.23 0.94
CA TYR A 69 5.53 9.17 -0.03
C TYR A 69 4.68 8.07 0.61
N ALA A 70 3.59 7.72 -0.04
CA ALA A 70 2.62 6.76 0.47
C ALA A 70 1.94 5.98 -0.67
N PRO A 71 1.28 4.86 -0.36
CA PRO A 71 0.43 4.19 -1.33
C PRO A 71 -0.68 5.12 -1.84
N SER A 72 -0.86 5.16 -3.15
CA SER A 72 -1.87 5.99 -3.80
C SER A 72 -3.20 5.25 -3.93
N MET A 73 -4.27 5.93 -3.51
CA MET A 73 -5.65 5.50 -3.73
C MET A 73 -6.48 6.71 -4.16
N PRO A 74 -7.50 6.53 -5.01
CA PRO A 74 -8.42 7.62 -5.31
C PRO A 74 -9.17 8.05 -4.04
N GLY A 75 -9.20 9.35 -3.77
CA GLY A 75 -9.79 9.94 -2.57
C GLY A 75 -8.87 9.88 -1.35
N ASN A 76 -8.71 11.04 -0.70
CA ASN A 76 -7.78 11.22 0.42
C ASN A 76 -8.04 10.25 1.59
N LYS A 77 -9.31 10.02 1.94
CA LYS A 77 -9.67 9.15 3.05
C LYS A 77 -9.29 7.69 2.82
N THR A 78 -9.44 7.19 1.59
CA THR A 78 -9.10 5.81 1.24
C THR A 78 -7.59 5.60 1.33
N GLY A 79 -6.80 6.52 0.79
CA GLY A 79 -5.33 6.47 0.87
C GLY A 79 -4.82 6.52 2.30
N GLN A 80 -5.38 7.40 3.13
CA GLN A 80 -5.00 7.51 4.54
C GLN A 80 -5.35 6.27 5.36
N ALA A 81 -6.46 5.60 5.06
CA ALA A 81 -6.91 4.41 5.77
C ALA A 81 -6.15 3.14 5.35
N LEU A 82 -5.62 3.10 4.13
CA LEU A 82 -5.05 1.88 3.54
C LEU A 82 -4.00 1.19 4.42
N PRO A 83 -3.02 1.88 5.01
CA PRO A 83 -1.99 1.23 5.82
C PRO A 83 -2.53 0.52 7.08
N TYR A 84 -3.68 0.92 7.57
CA TYR A 84 -4.27 0.33 8.78
C TYR A 84 -4.86 -1.07 8.55
N TYR A 85 -5.14 -1.43 7.30
CA TYR A 85 -5.67 -2.76 6.98
C TYR A 85 -4.62 -3.85 6.99
N PHE A 86 -3.33 -3.52 6.90
CA PHE A 86 -2.25 -4.47 6.69
C PHE A 86 -1.32 -4.57 7.91
N ASP A 87 -0.74 -5.73 8.11
CA ASP A 87 0.29 -5.95 9.12
C ASP A 87 1.63 -5.36 8.69
N ILE A 88 1.92 -5.44 7.41
CA ILE A 88 3.16 -4.94 6.82
C ILE A 88 2.83 -3.97 5.70
N VAL A 89 3.47 -2.82 5.72
CA VAL A 89 3.48 -1.85 4.62
C VAL A 89 4.92 -1.61 4.23
N ALA A 90 5.29 -2.02 3.02
CA ALA A 90 6.65 -1.94 2.53
C ALA A 90 6.75 -0.95 1.37
N ALA A 91 7.74 -0.07 1.41
CA ALA A 91 8.09 0.79 0.29
C ALA A 91 9.24 0.16 -0.51
N LEU A 92 8.99 -0.15 -1.78
CA LEU A 92 10.06 -0.61 -2.67
C LEU A 92 10.92 0.58 -3.06
N ARG A 93 12.16 0.59 -2.56
CA ARG A 93 13.16 1.63 -2.85
C ARG A 93 14.14 1.14 -3.90
N VAL A 94 14.47 2.03 -4.80
CA VAL A 94 15.46 1.79 -5.87
C VAL A 94 16.50 2.90 -5.81
N GLU A 95 17.71 2.55 -5.45
CA GLU A 95 18.82 3.49 -5.30
C GLU A 95 20.06 2.96 -6.00
N LYS A 96 21.01 3.83 -6.27
CA LYS A 96 22.33 3.43 -6.76
C LYS A 96 23.30 3.36 -5.59
N ASP A 97 24.11 2.32 -5.56
CA ASP A 97 25.22 2.22 -4.62
C ASP A 97 26.42 3.11 -5.06
N ASP A 98 27.47 3.08 -4.25
CA ASP A 98 28.69 3.88 -4.50
C ASP A 98 29.41 3.52 -5.82
N GLU A 99 29.15 2.32 -6.34
CA GLU A 99 29.69 1.84 -7.62
C GLU A 99 28.75 2.17 -8.80
N GLY A 100 27.61 2.80 -8.54
CA GLY A 100 26.61 3.17 -9.53
C GLY A 100 25.67 2.02 -9.95
N LEU A 101 25.72 0.88 -9.26
CA LEU A 101 24.83 -0.25 -9.50
C LEU A 101 23.47 -0.02 -8.85
N THR A 102 22.43 -0.40 -9.57
CA THR A 102 21.05 -0.29 -9.07
C THR A 102 20.79 -1.35 -8.01
N GLN A 103 20.46 -0.89 -6.81
CA GLN A 103 20.02 -1.73 -5.69
C GLN A 103 18.52 -1.56 -5.46
N ARG A 104 17.86 -2.65 -5.10
CA ARG A 104 16.45 -2.67 -4.71
C ARG A 104 16.31 -3.24 -3.32
N ALA A 105 15.52 -2.57 -2.48
CA ALA A 105 15.23 -3.02 -1.12
C ALA A 105 13.80 -2.64 -0.73
N LEU A 106 13.23 -3.39 0.18
CA LEU A 106 11.97 -3.05 0.85
C LEU A 106 12.30 -2.30 2.15
N MET A 107 11.77 -1.10 2.27
CA MET A 107 11.81 -0.30 3.48
C MET A 107 10.58 -0.63 4.32
N LEU A 108 10.78 -1.02 5.58
CA LEU A 108 9.74 -1.55 6.46
C LEU A 108 9.52 -0.73 7.73
N GLU A 109 10.28 0.33 7.90
CA GLU A 109 10.09 1.30 8.97
C GLU A 109 10.03 2.70 8.38
N SER A 110 9.08 3.51 8.83
CA SER A 110 8.93 4.88 8.34
C SER A 110 10.08 5.77 8.84
N ASP A 111 10.62 6.56 7.94
CA ASP A 111 11.61 7.61 8.24
C ASP A 111 10.96 9.01 8.39
N GLY A 112 9.63 9.08 8.42
CA GLY A 112 8.87 10.34 8.44
C GLY A 112 8.61 10.94 7.05
N ILE A 113 9.22 10.39 5.99
CA ILE A 113 9.02 10.80 4.60
C ILE A 113 8.32 9.68 3.81
N TRP A 114 8.78 8.45 3.97
CA TRP A 114 8.19 7.25 3.37
C TRP A 114 7.30 6.53 4.37
N GLN A 115 6.08 6.22 3.96
CA GLN A 115 5.18 5.43 4.77
C GLN A 115 5.56 3.95 4.69
N ALA A 116 5.87 3.36 5.82
CA ALA A 116 6.19 1.95 5.97
C ALA A 116 5.90 1.50 7.40
N LYS A 117 5.63 0.21 7.60
CA LYS A 117 5.51 -0.38 8.94
C LYS A 117 5.69 -1.89 8.91
N ASP A 118 6.16 -2.44 10.02
CA ASP A 118 6.14 -3.86 10.34
C ASP A 118 5.52 -4.07 11.72
N ARG A 119 4.35 -4.70 11.78
CA ARG A 119 3.70 -5.07 13.06
C ARG A 119 4.26 -6.33 13.69
N SER A 120 4.99 -7.14 12.93
CA SER A 120 5.59 -8.37 13.46
C SER A 120 6.75 -8.10 14.41
N GLY A 121 7.45 -7.00 14.19
CA GLY A 121 8.67 -6.65 14.92
C GLY A 121 9.85 -7.59 14.61
N LYS A 122 9.76 -8.39 13.54
CA LYS A 122 10.76 -9.40 13.18
C LYS A 122 11.59 -9.06 11.96
N LEU A 123 11.20 -8.00 11.25
CA LEU A 123 11.87 -7.55 10.03
C LEU A 123 12.88 -6.44 10.34
N ASP A 124 13.94 -6.40 9.56
CA ASP A 124 14.88 -5.28 9.60
C ASP A 124 14.28 -4.06 8.90
N VAL A 125 14.83 -2.87 9.14
CA VAL A 125 14.42 -1.63 8.46
C VAL A 125 14.47 -1.78 6.94
N TRP A 126 15.47 -2.50 6.45
CA TRP A 126 15.69 -2.82 5.06
C TRP A 126 15.76 -4.32 4.85
N GLU A 127 14.94 -4.83 3.96
CA GLU A 127 14.93 -6.23 3.56
C GLU A 127 15.14 -6.37 2.05
N ALA A 128 15.73 -7.49 1.65
CA ALA A 128 15.74 -7.85 0.24
C ALA A 128 14.28 -8.01 -0.27
N PRO A 129 14.00 -7.65 -1.53
CA PRO A 129 12.66 -7.79 -2.09
C PRO A 129 12.33 -9.26 -2.44
N ASP A 130 12.44 -10.11 -1.44
CA ASP A 130 12.14 -11.54 -1.48
C ASP A 130 11.01 -11.86 -0.50
N LEU A 131 9.81 -12.04 -1.04
CA LEU A 131 8.62 -12.29 -0.23
C LEU A 131 8.67 -13.62 0.52
N ALA A 132 9.33 -14.64 -0.03
CA ALA A 132 9.46 -15.93 0.64
C ALA A 132 10.35 -15.79 1.89
N ALA A 133 11.43 -15.04 1.80
CA ALA A 133 12.31 -14.75 2.93
C ALA A 133 11.58 -13.96 4.02
N ILE A 134 10.81 -12.94 3.63
CA ILE A 134 10.01 -12.12 4.55
C ILE A 134 8.96 -12.98 5.27
N ILE A 135 8.19 -13.77 4.54
CA ILE A 135 7.18 -14.67 5.11
C ILE A 135 7.82 -15.66 6.09
N SER A 136 8.98 -16.21 5.75
CA SER A 136 9.72 -17.10 6.65
C SER A 136 10.16 -16.42 7.93
N LYS A 137 10.65 -15.19 7.87
CA LYS A 137 11.05 -14.40 9.05
C LYS A 137 9.88 -14.12 9.98
N ILE A 138 8.73 -13.70 9.47
CA ILE A 138 7.56 -13.38 10.29
C ILE A 138 6.88 -14.61 10.87
N GLY A 139 6.96 -15.75 10.18
CA GLY A 139 6.38 -17.02 10.64
C GLY A 139 7.22 -17.78 11.69
N SER A 140 8.46 -17.37 11.88
CA SER A 140 9.39 -18.05 12.81
C SER A 140 9.22 -17.66 14.29
#